data_ce2875181cbe1813beaea860e27f412a
#
_entry.id   ce2875181cbe1813beaea860e27f412a
#
_cell.length_a   1.000
_cell.length_b   1.000
_cell.length_c   1.000
_cell.angle_alpha   90.00
_cell.angle_beta   90.00
_cell.angle_gamma   90.00
#
_symmetry.space_group_name_H-M   'P 1'
#
loop_
_entity.id
_entity.type
_entity.pdbx_description
1 polymer ?
#
loop_
_entity_poly.entity_id
_entity_poly.type
_entity_poly.pdbx_seq_one_letter_code
_entity_poly.pdbx_strand_id
1 'polypeptide(L)'
;DYFSKQPNHIAKLKDLIIKGKAGGTPSSTVAEYYNGDIPFLSISDMTKQGKYVEFTEKHISENGLANSSAWIVPSNSLILSMYASVGLVCINKVPLATSQAMFSMVLKDCNMLDYIYYYLNFFRETQIHRLLETGTQSNINADTVRDIEIPFYSNILVFVKTLQAIENRLNNEKDMLSRLMDLKTYLLSSLFI
;
A
#
# COMPACT_ATOMS: atom_id res chain seq x y z
N ASP A 1 23.18 6.04 0.51
CA ASP A 1 21.93 5.28 0.71
C ASP A 1 21.64 5.12 2.21
N TYR A 2 20.43 5.52 2.65
CA TYR A 2 20.07 5.50 4.09
C TYR A 2 20.02 4.08 4.65
N PHE A 3 19.42 3.17 3.90
CA PHE A 3 19.22 1.78 4.34
C PHE A 3 20.43 0.87 4.16
N SER A 4 21.52 1.36 3.58
CA SER A 4 22.79 0.63 3.44
C SER A 4 23.73 0.80 4.64
N LYS A 5 23.34 1.63 5.62
CA LYS A 5 24.10 1.84 6.86
C LYS A 5 23.87 0.67 7.83
N GLN A 6 24.77 0.53 8.80
CA GLN A 6 24.57 -0.44 9.87
C GLN A 6 23.42 0.02 10.79
N PRO A 7 22.36 -0.79 10.98
CA PRO A 7 21.25 -0.43 11.87
C PRO A 7 21.66 -0.56 13.34
N ASN A 8 20.99 0.23 14.18
CA ASN A 8 21.13 0.11 15.64
C ASN A 8 20.41 -1.12 16.18
N HIS A 9 19.30 -1.50 15.53
CA HIS A 9 18.42 -2.55 15.93
C HIS A 9 17.67 -3.11 14.71
N ILE A 10 17.31 -4.38 14.74
CA ILE A 10 16.49 -5.03 13.71
C ILE A 10 15.29 -5.69 14.44
N ALA A 11 14.09 -5.49 13.92
CA ALA A 11 12.89 -6.17 14.39
C ALA A 11 12.19 -6.87 13.23
N LYS A 12 11.51 -7.99 13.48
CA LYS A 12 10.66 -8.60 12.47
C LYS A 12 9.36 -7.83 12.34
N LEU A 13 8.83 -7.74 11.12
CA LEU A 13 7.58 -7.00 10.86
C LEU A 13 6.43 -7.49 11.74
N LYS A 14 6.34 -8.80 12.02
CA LYS A 14 5.35 -9.38 12.94
C LYS A 14 5.38 -8.78 14.35
N ASP A 15 6.54 -8.33 14.81
CA ASP A 15 6.70 -7.75 16.15
C ASP A 15 6.23 -6.29 16.20
N LEU A 16 6.05 -5.66 15.03
CA LEU A 16 5.62 -4.27 14.87
C LEU A 16 4.12 -4.11 14.60
N ILE A 17 3.40 -5.20 14.34
CA ILE A 17 1.97 -5.17 14.00
C ILE A 17 1.10 -5.63 15.18
N ILE A 18 -0.09 -5.02 15.31
CA ILE A 18 -1.17 -5.49 16.20
C ILE A 18 -1.93 -6.62 15.52
N LYS A 19 -2.24 -6.43 14.23
CA LYS A 19 -3.00 -7.37 13.42
C LYS A 19 -2.40 -7.43 12.02
N GLY A 20 -2.15 -8.62 11.53
CA GLY A 20 -1.70 -8.85 10.16
C GLY A 20 -2.37 -10.08 9.60
N LYS A 21 -3.13 -9.91 8.52
CA LYS A 21 -3.92 -10.98 7.91
C LYS A 21 -4.02 -10.78 6.40
N ALA A 22 -3.98 -11.88 5.64
CA ALA A 22 -4.38 -11.87 4.24
C ALA A 22 -5.88 -11.56 4.14
N GLY A 23 -6.28 -10.95 3.05
CA GLY A 23 -7.68 -10.74 2.76
C GLY A 23 -8.38 -12.01 2.27
N GLY A 24 -9.52 -11.84 1.64
CA GLY A 24 -10.30 -12.90 1.01
C GLY A 24 -11.12 -12.36 -0.15
N THR A 25 -11.49 -13.22 -1.08
CA THR A 25 -12.32 -12.85 -2.22
C THR A 25 -13.64 -13.58 -2.12
N PRO A 26 -14.77 -12.87 -2.08
CA PRO A 26 -16.08 -13.49 -2.21
C PRO A 26 -16.21 -14.28 -3.52
N SER A 27 -17.06 -15.31 -3.54
CA SER A 27 -17.27 -16.09 -4.77
C SER A 27 -17.74 -15.19 -5.91
N SER A 28 -17.03 -15.21 -7.04
CA SER A 28 -17.40 -14.42 -8.22
C SER A 28 -18.68 -14.92 -8.92
N THR A 29 -19.13 -16.12 -8.59
CA THR A 29 -20.35 -16.71 -9.15
C THR A 29 -21.61 -16.14 -8.50
N VAL A 30 -21.50 -15.43 -7.36
CA VAL A 30 -22.61 -14.87 -6.61
C VAL A 30 -22.62 -13.36 -6.79
N ALA A 31 -23.43 -12.87 -7.71
CA ALA A 31 -23.47 -11.45 -8.09
C ALA A 31 -23.82 -10.51 -6.91
N GLU A 32 -24.65 -10.94 -5.97
CA GLU A 32 -25.06 -10.18 -4.78
C GLU A 32 -23.90 -9.90 -3.80
N TYR A 33 -22.76 -10.58 -3.93
CA TYR A 33 -21.59 -10.34 -3.11
C TYR A 33 -20.79 -9.10 -3.56
N TYR A 34 -21.14 -8.54 -4.72
CA TYR A 34 -20.45 -7.40 -5.34
C TYR A 34 -21.39 -6.19 -5.45
N ASN A 35 -20.81 -5.04 -5.86
CA ASN A 35 -21.52 -3.77 -6.04
C ASN A 35 -22.25 -3.25 -4.77
N GLY A 36 -21.71 -3.58 -3.58
CA GLY A 36 -22.13 -3.00 -2.32
C GLY A 36 -21.34 -1.72 -1.99
N ASP A 37 -21.32 -1.37 -0.70
CA ASP A 37 -20.70 -0.12 -0.21
C ASP A 37 -19.30 -0.31 0.37
N ILE A 38 -18.80 -1.55 0.47
CA ILE A 38 -17.48 -1.84 1.05
C ILE A 38 -16.42 -1.74 -0.04
N PRO A 39 -15.49 -0.76 0.02
CA PRO A 39 -14.39 -0.65 -0.93
C PRO A 39 -13.56 -1.94 -0.96
N PHE A 40 -13.26 -2.45 -2.16
CA PHE A 40 -12.52 -3.69 -2.35
C PHE A 40 -11.27 -3.44 -3.20
N LEU A 41 -10.12 -3.40 -2.55
CA LEU A 41 -8.85 -2.99 -3.14
C LEU A 41 -8.36 -3.99 -4.20
N SER A 42 -7.94 -3.46 -5.33
CA SER A 42 -7.25 -4.16 -6.40
C SER A 42 -5.79 -3.70 -6.56
N ILE A 43 -4.97 -4.51 -7.24
CA ILE A 43 -3.58 -4.12 -7.60
C ILE A 43 -3.59 -2.89 -8.53
N SER A 44 -4.61 -2.76 -9.40
CA SER A 44 -4.78 -1.61 -10.27
C SER A 44 -4.97 -0.32 -9.47
N ASP A 45 -5.80 -0.35 -8.42
CA ASP A 45 -5.99 0.80 -7.53
C ASP A 45 -4.68 1.23 -6.85
N MET A 46 -3.92 0.26 -6.33
CA MET A 46 -2.61 0.51 -5.71
C MET A 46 -1.63 1.14 -6.71
N THR A 47 -1.60 0.65 -7.96
CA THR A 47 -0.69 1.16 -8.99
C THR A 47 -1.07 2.58 -9.44
N LYS A 48 -2.36 2.86 -9.58
CA LYS A 48 -2.86 4.16 -10.03
C LYS A 48 -2.68 5.26 -8.99
N GLN A 49 -2.92 4.94 -7.72
CA GLN A 49 -2.91 5.91 -6.61
C GLN A 49 -1.56 6.00 -5.90
N GLY A 50 -0.73 4.96 -5.99
CA GLY A 50 0.61 4.94 -5.39
C GLY A 50 0.58 4.76 -3.87
N LYS A 51 1.24 5.67 -3.12
CA LYS A 51 1.40 5.55 -1.67
C LYS A 51 0.08 5.51 -0.91
N TYR A 52 -0.84 6.39 -1.24
CA TYR A 52 -2.12 6.52 -0.54
C TYR A 52 -3.26 6.05 -1.42
N VAL A 53 -4.08 5.14 -0.89
CA VAL A 53 -5.31 4.68 -1.52
C VAL A 53 -6.50 5.30 -0.81
N GLU A 54 -7.28 6.10 -1.53
CA GLU A 54 -8.42 6.86 -1.03
C GLU A 54 -9.76 6.30 -1.53
N PHE A 55 -9.75 5.57 -2.65
CA PHE A 55 -10.93 4.96 -3.25
C PHE A 55 -10.58 3.65 -3.96
N THR A 56 -11.57 2.86 -4.31
CA THR A 56 -11.42 1.63 -5.09
C THR A 56 -12.43 1.59 -6.23
N GLU A 57 -12.04 0.98 -7.34
CA GLU A 57 -12.96 0.78 -8.48
C GLU A 57 -14.03 -0.27 -8.17
N LYS A 58 -13.70 -1.25 -7.33
CA LYS A 58 -14.58 -2.37 -6.97
C LYS A 58 -15.07 -2.23 -5.54
N HIS A 59 -16.28 -2.73 -5.33
CA HIS A 59 -16.90 -2.82 -4.01
C HIS A 59 -17.49 -4.21 -3.80
N ILE A 60 -17.57 -4.63 -2.54
CA ILE A 60 -18.31 -5.84 -2.12
C ILE A 60 -19.43 -5.46 -1.19
N SER A 61 -20.43 -6.35 -1.10
CA SER A 61 -21.56 -6.19 -0.18
C SER A 61 -21.20 -6.74 1.21
N GLU A 62 -22.03 -6.41 2.22
CA GLU A 62 -21.96 -7.03 3.54
C GLU A 62 -22.09 -8.57 3.46
N ASN A 63 -22.95 -9.07 2.57
CA ASN A 63 -23.06 -10.51 2.31
C ASN A 63 -21.76 -11.09 1.74
N GLY A 64 -21.11 -10.37 0.82
CA GLY A 64 -19.82 -10.77 0.28
C GLY A 64 -18.71 -10.80 1.35
N LEU A 65 -18.71 -9.80 2.23
CA LEU A 65 -17.78 -9.78 3.36
C LEU A 65 -18.03 -10.97 4.30
N ALA A 66 -19.27 -11.20 4.69
CA ALA A 66 -19.66 -12.25 5.64
C ALA A 66 -19.40 -13.68 5.10
N ASN A 67 -19.49 -13.87 3.79
CA ASN A 67 -19.32 -15.17 3.13
C ASN A 67 -17.90 -15.35 2.51
N SER A 68 -16.91 -14.62 3.02
CA SER A 68 -15.52 -14.76 2.60
C SER A 68 -14.55 -14.64 3.79
N SER A 69 -13.27 -14.86 3.55
CA SER A 69 -12.22 -14.57 4.54
C SER A 69 -11.76 -13.12 4.53
N ALA A 70 -12.39 -12.25 3.73
CA ALA A 70 -12.14 -10.83 3.73
C ALA A 70 -12.46 -10.21 5.11
N TRP A 71 -11.83 -9.10 5.38
CA TRP A 71 -12.06 -8.35 6.61
C TRP A 71 -11.89 -6.86 6.35
N ILE A 72 -12.54 -6.04 7.16
CA ILE A 72 -12.36 -4.59 7.07
C ILE A 72 -11.01 -4.21 7.64
N VAL A 73 -10.15 -3.73 6.77
CA VAL A 73 -8.84 -3.15 7.11
C VAL A 73 -9.07 -1.70 7.52
N PRO A 74 -8.77 -1.30 8.75
CA PRO A 74 -8.98 0.08 9.17
C PRO A 74 -8.10 1.05 8.35
N SER A 75 -8.52 2.31 8.27
CA SER A 75 -7.70 3.36 7.64
C SER A 75 -6.32 3.48 8.31
N ASN A 76 -5.33 3.99 7.55
CA ASN A 76 -3.94 4.10 7.97
C ASN A 76 -3.30 2.75 8.33
N SER A 77 -3.62 1.72 7.55
CA SER A 77 -2.95 0.42 7.57
C SER A 77 -2.01 0.29 6.37
N LEU A 78 -0.99 -0.55 6.50
CA LEU A 78 -0.14 -0.96 5.37
C LEU A 78 -0.75 -2.18 4.68
N ILE A 79 -0.72 -2.16 3.35
CA ILE A 79 -1.20 -3.27 2.53
C ILE A 79 -0.11 -3.62 1.53
N LEU A 80 0.33 -4.89 1.55
CA LEU A 80 1.39 -5.41 0.70
C LEU A 80 0.86 -6.51 -0.20
N SER A 81 1.14 -6.43 -1.50
CA SER A 81 0.80 -7.47 -2.46
C SER A 81 1.74 -8.66 -2.34
N MET A 82 1.18 -9.86 -2.17
CA MET A 82 1.90 -11.13 -2.11
C MET A 82 1.96 -11.84 -3.47
N TYR A 83 1.09 -11.46 -4.41
CA TYR A 83 0.93 -12.07 -5.75
C TYR A 83 0.93 -10.98 -6.81
N ALA A 84 1.14 -11.35 -8.06
CA ALA A 84 1.24 -10.44 -9.19
C ALA A 84 2.37 -9.41 -8.95
N SER A 85 2.10 -8.16 -8.73
CA SER A 85 3.13 -7.12 -8.42
C SER A 85 3.68 -7.30 -7.00
N VAL A 86 4.39 -8.41 -6.74
CA VAL A 86 4.89 -8.80 -5.41
C VAL A 86 5.67 -7.67 -4.77
N GLY A 87 5.36 -7.40 -3.49
CA GLY A 87 5.99 -6.35 -2.71
C GLY A 87 5.48 -4.93 -2.99
N LEU A 88 4.50 -4.75 -3.90
CA LEU A 88 3.84 -3.45 -4.02
C LEU A 88 3.13 -3.14 -2.70
N VAL A 89 3.38 -1.96 -2.15
CA VAL A 89 2.84 -1.55 -0.85
C VAL A 89 2.11 -0.21 -0.97
N CYS A 90 1.01 -0.07 -0.23
CA CYS A 90 0.28 1.18 -0.09
C CYS A 90 -0.22 1.39 1.34
N ILE A 91 -0.75 2.57 1.61
CA ILE A 91 -1.43 2.96 2.85
C ILE A 91 -2.86 3.31 2.47
N ASN A 92 -3.86 2.65 3.07
CA ASN A 92 -5.25 3.00 2.84
C ASN A 92 -5.67 4.20 3.70
N LYS A 93 -6.39 5.15 3.09
CA LYS A 93 -6.96 6.33 3.77
C LYS A 93 -8.40 6.11 4.23
N VAL A 94 -9.08 5.14 3.63
CA VAL A 94 -10.44 4.73 3.99
C VAL A 94 -10.44 3.28 4.46
N PRO A 95 -11.39 2.87 5.33
CA PRO A 95 -11.58 1.45 5.62
C PRO A 95 -11.94 0.71 4.34
N LEU A 96 -11.33 -0.45 4.11
CA LEU A 96 -11.55 -1.23 2.90
C LEU A 96 -11.31 -2.73 3.15
N ALA A 97 -11.75 -3.58 2.24
CA ALA A 97 -11.43 -5.00 2.22
C ALA A 97 -10.43 -5.32 1.10
N THR A 98 -9.71 -6.43 1.22
CA THR A 98 -8.70 -6.88 0.26
C THR A 98 -8.89 -8.34 -0.12
N SER A 99 -8.39 -8.72 -1.28
CA SER A 99 -8.32 -10.13 -1.68
C SER A 99 -7.23 -10.90 -0.92
N GLN A 100 -7.23 -12.23 -1.07
CA GLN A 100 -6.18 -13.10 -0.53
C GLN A 100 -4.78 -12.83 -1.11
N ALA A 101 -4.70 -12.08 -2.21
CA ALA A 101 -3.43 -11.69 -2.81
C ALA A 101 -2.70 -10.59 -2.02
N MET A 102 -3.34 -10.02 -1.02
CA MET A 102 -2.80 -8.91 -0.24
C MET A 102 -2.70 -9.27 1.24
N PHE A 103 -1.61 -8.87 1.87
CA PHE A 103 -1.41 -8.93 3.32
C PHE A 103 -1.58 -7.53 3.89
N SER A 104 -2.58 -7.36 4.75
CA SER A 104 -2.91 -6.07 5.39
C SER A 104 -2.43 -6.06 6.83
N MET A 105 -1.82 -4.93 7.25
CA MET A 105 -1.10 -4.80 8.52
C MET A 105 -1.52 -3.54 9.25
N VAL A 106 -1.96 -3.69 10.49
CA VAL A 106 -2.22 -2.61 11.44
C VAL A 106 -1.01 -2.51 12.38
N LEU A 107 -0.32 -1.38 12.39
CA LEU A 107 0.88 -1.18 13.19
C LEU A 107 0.56 -0.92 14.66
N LYS A 108 1.48 -1.31 15.56
CA LYS A 108 1.45 -0.95 16.99
C LYS A 108 1.70 0.53 17.21
N ASP A 109 2.59 1.12 16.43
CA ASP A 109 2.92 2.56 16.46
C ASP A 109 2.63 3.17 15.08
N CYS A 110 1.58 4.00 15.00
CA CYS A 110 1.19 4.67 13.76
C CYS A 110 2.25 5.69 13.27
N ASN A 111 3.13 6.19 14.14
CA ASN A 111 4.21 7.08 13.74
C ASN A 111 5.26 6.38 12.87
N MET A 112 5.30 5.04 12.89
CA MET A 112 6.20 4.24 12.06
C MET A 112 5.64 3.92 10.68
N LEU A 113 4.40 4.33 10.38
CA LEU A 113 3.70 3.99 9.15
C LEU A 113 4.50 4.35 7.89
N ASP A 114 4.92 5.62 7.80
CA ASP A 114 5.70 6.10 6.66
C ASP A 114 7.09 5.44 6.59
N TYR A 115 7.74 5.26 7.74
CA TYR A 115 9.05 4.61 7.78
C TYR A 115 8.99 3.19 7.21
N ILE A 116 8.02 2.38 7.67
CA ILE A 116 7.87 1.00 7.22
C ILE A 116 7.44 0.98 5.74
N TYR A 117 6.58 1.91 5.30
CA TYR A 117 6.24 2.06 3.89
C TYR A 117 7.49 2.28 3.01
N TYR A 118 8.35 3.23 3.35
CA TYR A 118 9.56 3.51 2.58
C TYR A 118 10.55 2.36 2.61
N TYR A 119 10.69 1.71 3.77
CA TYR A 119 11.55 0.54 3.87
C TYR A 119 11.03 -0.63 3.01
N LEU A 120 9.75 -0.92 3.03
CA LEU A 120 9.18 -2.00 2.21
C LEU A 120 9.30 -1.73 0.70
N ASN A 121 9.23 -0.47 0.27
CA ASN A 121 9.55 -0.11 -1.13
C ASN A 121 11.03 -0.35 -1.45
N PHE A 122 11.94 0.09 -0.60
CA PHE A 122 13.36 -0.21 -0.75
C PHE A 122 13.64 -1.71 -0.79
N PHE A 123 13.02 -2.47 0.10
CA PHE A 123 13.12 -3.93 0.16
C PHE A 123 12.60 -4.57 -1.14
N ARG A 124 11.49 -4.10 -1.67
CA ARG A 124 10.95 -4.54 -2.95
C ARG A 124 11.96 -4.34 -4.09
N GLU A 125 12.59 -3.20 -4.17
CA GLU A 125 13.51 -2.87 -5.25
C GLU A 125 14.85 -3.62 -5.14
N THR A 126 15.30 -3.89 -3.93
CA THR A 126 16.67 -4.37 -3.69
C THR A 126 16.78 -5.82 -3.23
N GLN A 127 15.78 -6.36 -2.58
CA GLN A 127 15.90 -7.65 -1.86
C GLN A 127 14.80 -8.66 -2.20
N ILE A 128 13.64 -8.23 -2.69
CA ILE A 128 12.49 -9.14 -2.86
C ILE A 128 12.78 -10.29 -3.83
N HIS A 129 13.64 -10.07 -4.84
CA HIS A 129 14.05 -11.09 -5.79
C HIS A 129 14.69 -12.29 -5.08
N ARG A 130 15.43 -12.09 -3.98
CA ARG A 130 16.05 -13.17 -3.21
C ARG A 130 15.01 -14.09 -2.57
N LEU A 131 13.84 -13.55 -2.20
CA LEU A 131 12.72 -14.34 -1.67
C LEU A 131 12.01 -15.12 -2.78
N LEU A 132 12.02 -14.62 -4.00
CA LEU A 132 11.39 -15.26 -5.16
C LEU A 132 12.28 -16.36 -5.76
N GLU A 133 13.61 -16.21 -5.72
CA GLU A 133 14.59 -17.17 -6.26
C GLU A 133 14.68 -18.46 -5.45
N THR A 134 14.34 -18.45 -4.16
CA THR A 134 14.38 -19.61 -3.27
C THR A 134 13.18 -20.56 -3.45
N GLY A 135 12.20 -20.19 -4.27
CA GLY A 135 11.00 -20.98 -4.51
C GLY A 135 10.66 -21.12 -6.01
N THR A 136 10.02 -22.21 -6.38
CA THR A 136 9.45 -22.44 -7.73
C THR A 136 8.24 -21.54 -8.03
N GLN A 137 7.88 -20.61 -7.14
CA GLN A 137 6.71 -19.73 -7.25
C GLN A 137 7.12 -18.26 -7.26
N SER A 138 6.54 -17.51 -8.19
CA SER A 138 6.69 -16.05 -8.29
C SER A 138 5.91 -15.26 -7.22
N ASN A 139 5.65 -15.85 -6.06
CA ASN A 139 4.77 -15.32 -5.01
C ASN A 139 5.42 -15.50 -3.64
N ILE A 140 5.08 -14.61 -2.72
CA ILE A 140 5.42 -14.75 -1.28
C ILE A 140 4.15 -15.07 -0.49
N ASN A 141 4.32 -15.61 0.71
CA ASN A 141 3.20 -15.91 1.60
C ASN A 141 3.17 -14.98 2.82
N ALA A 142 2.10 -15.07 3.62
CA ALA A 142 1.91 -14.23 4.79
C ALA A 142 3.03 -14.37 5.84
N ASP A 143 3.61 -15.56 6.00
CA ASP A 143 4.68 -15.80 6.98
C ASP A 143 5.99 -15.19 6.50
N THR A 144 6.28 -15.26 5.20
CA THR A 144 7.41 -14.55 4.60
C THR A 144 7.29 -13.04 4.84
N VAL A 145 6.10 -12.45 4.67
CA VAL A 145 5.87 -11.01 4.94
C VAL A 145 6.09 -10.70 6.42
N ARG A 146 5.57 -11.54 7.33
CA ARG A 146 5.74 -11.37 8.78
C ARG A 146 7.19 -11.43 9.23
N ASP A 147 8.01 -12.21 8.55
CA ASP A 147 9.43 -12.41 8.88
C ASP A 147 10.37 -11.40 8.21
N ILE A 148 9.86 -10.45 7.42
CA ILE A 148 10.68 -9.36 6.88
C ILE A 148 11.32 -8.60 8.04
N GLU A 149 12.64 -8.46 7.97
CA GLU A 149 13.45 -7.74 8.95
C GLU A 149 13.43 -6.24 8.65
N ILE A 150 13.01 -5.45 9.63
CA ILE A 150 12.92 -3.98 9.56
C ILE A 150 14.10 -3.40 10.36
N PRO A 151 15.07 -2.74 9.72
CA PRO A 151 16.18 -2.10 10.40
C PRO A 151 15.76 -0.78 11.05
N PHE A 152 16.31 -0.48 12.21
CA PHE A 152 16.07 0.77 12.94
C PHE A 152 17.39 1.54 13.09
N TYR A 153 17.33 2.84 12.81
CA TYR A 153 18.46 3.77 12.88
C TYR A 153 18.15 4.91 13.85
N SER A 154 19.16 5.50 14.47
CA SER A 154 18.98 6.57 15.47
C SER A 154 18.29 7.84 14.92
N ASN A 155 18.31 8.05 13.61
CA ASN A 155 17.78 9.25 12.95
C ASN A 155 16.51 8.99 12.10
N ILE A 156 15.76 7.93 12.39
CA ILE A 156 14.54 7.56 11.65
C ILE A 156 13.57 8.74 11.49
N LEU A 157 13.29 9.47 12.59
CA LEU A 157 12.35 10.58 12.56
C LEU A 157 12.81 11.71 11.61
N VAL A 158 14.09 12.00 11.57
CA VAL A 158 14.65 13.00 10.66
C VAL A 158 14.50 12.52 9.21
N PHE A 159 14.82 11.26 8.95
CA PHE A 159 14.67 10.65 7.64
C PHE A 159 13.21 10.71 7.14
N VAL A 160 12.25 10.27 7.96
CA VAL A 160 10.82 10.28 7.62
C VAL A 160 10.33 11.69 7.36
N LYS A 161 10.64 12.67 8.23
CA LYS A 161 10.25 14.08 8.03
C LYS A 161 10.83 14.67 6.74
N THR A 162 12.06 14.31 6.39
CA THR A 162 12.70 14.75 5.14
C THR A 162 11.95 14.21 3.94
N LEU A 163 11.62 12.90 3.93
CA LEU A 163 10.86 12.29 2.84
C LEU A 163 9.45 12.85 2.72
N GLN A 164 8.75 13.05 3.85
CA GLN A 164 7.42 13.69 3.86
C GLN A 164 7.47 15.12 3.28
N ALA A 165 8.49 15.90 3.62
CA ALA A 165 8.66 17.24 3.06
C ALA A 165 8.88 17.20 1.54
N ILE A 166 9.67 16.25 1.04
CA ILE A 166 9.88 16.04 -0.40
C ILE A 166 8.58 15.63 -1.08
N GLU A 167 7.82 14.66 -0.52
CA GLU A 167 6.53 14.23 -1.07
C GLU A 167 5.51 15.37 -1.13
N ASN A 168 5.40 16.15 -0.05
CA ASN A 168 4.49 17.30 -0.01
C ASN A 168 4.84 18.31 -1.11
N ARG A 169 6.14 18.57 -1.31
CA ARG A 169 6.58 19.45 -2.39
C ARG A 169 6.23 18.90 -3.77
N LEU A 170 6.52 17.61 -4.01
CA LEU A 170 6.18 16.93 -5.27
C LEU A 170 4.68 16.97 -5.57
N ASN A 171 3.84 16.78 -4.57
CA ASN A 171 2.38 16.84 -4.72
C ASN A 171 1.93 18.27 -5.07
N ASN A 172 2.45 19.29 -4.36
CA ASN A 172 2.16 20.69 -4.67
C ASN A 172 2.57 21.08 -6.09
N GLU A 173 3.73 20.61 -6.57
CA GLU A 173 4.19 20.88 -7.94
C GLU A 173 3.30 20.18 -8.98
N LYS A 174 2.83 18.95 -8.71
CA LYS A 174 1.88 18.24 -9.57
C LYS A 174 0.55 18.95 -9.64
N ASP A 175 0.01 19.43 -8.53
CA ASP A 175 -1.25 20.18 -8.49
C ASP A 175 -1.13 21.50 -9.25
N MET A 176 0.00 22.20 -9.09
CA MET A 176 0.28 23.42 -9.86
C MET A 176 0.32 23.13 -11.36
N LEU A 177 1.02 22.06 -11.76
CA LEU A 177 1.09 21.65 -13.17
C LEU A 177 -0.30 21.33 -13.75
N SER A 178 -1.13 20.61 -13.00
CA SER A 178 -2.51 20.31 -13.40
C SER A 178 -3.29 21.59 -13.66
N ARG A 179 -3.28 22.55 -12.73
CA ARG A 179 -3.97 23.85 -12.86
C ARG A 179 -3.46 24.65 -14.06
N LEU A 180 -2.15 24.62 -14.32
CA LEU A 180 -1.57 25.30 -15.50
C LEU A 180 -2.02 24.65 -16.81
N MET A 181 -2.14 23.32 -16.84
CA MET A 181 -2.67 22.60 -18.00
C MET A 181 -4.14 22.94 -18.26
N ASP A 182 -4.96 23.02 -17.21
CA ASP A 182 -6.37 23.40 -17.30
C ASP A 182 -6.51 24.84 -17.81
N LEU A 183 -5.71 25.79 -17.29
CA LEU A 183 -5.67 27.16 -17.73
C LEU A 183 -5.25 27.27 -19.21
N LYS A 184 -4.20 26.51 -19.60
CA LYS A 184 -3.78 26.46 -21.01
C LYS A 184 -4.92 25.99 -21.91
N THR A 185 -5.62 24.94 -21.53
CA THR A 185 -6.74 24.35 -22.27
C THR A 185 -7.88 25.38 -22.41
N TYR A 186 -8.22 26.04 -21.29
CA TYR A 186 -9.23 27.13 -21.29
C TYR A 186 -8.85 28.28 -22.23
N LEU A 187 -7.61 28.76 -22.16
CA LEU A 187 -7.16 29.88 -23.05
C LEU A 187 -7.18 29.48 -24.51
N LEU A 188 -6.73 28.28 -24.86
CA LEU A 188 -6.78 27.79 -26.24
C LEU A 188 -8.22 27.68 -26.73
N SER A 189 -9.14 27.15 -25.93
CA SER A 189 -10.56 27.08 -26.31
C SER A 189 -11.20 28.46 -26.48
N SER A 190 -10.78 29.48 -25.71
CA SER A 190 -11.32 30.84 -25.79
C SER A 190 -10.75 31.68 -26.94
N LEU A 191 -9.58 31.31 -27.46
CA LEU A 191 -8.92 32.02 -28.55
C LEU A 191 -9.34 31.53 -29.96
N PHE A 192 -9.94 30.35 -30.04
CA PHE A 192 -10.34 29.73 -31.33
C PHE A 192 -11.87 29.57 -31.49
N ILE A 193 -12.64 30.32 -30.73
CA ILE A 193 -14.06 30.59 -30.98
C ILE A 193 -14.16 31.95 -31.69
#